data_557fb5c11fe139e9d7c43ccf6eb6a2ac
#
_entry.id   557fb5c11fe139e9d7c43ccf6eb6a2ac
#
_cell.length_a   1.000
_cell.length_b   1.000
_cell.length_c   1.000
_cell.angle_alpha   90.00
_cell.angle_beta   90.00
_cell.angle_gamma   90.00
#
_symmetry.space_group_name_H-M   'P 1'
#
loop_
_entity.id
_entity.type
_entity.pdbx_description
1 polymer ?
#
loop_
_entity_poly.entity_id
_entity_poly.type
_entity_poly.pdbx_seq_one_letter_code
_entity_poly.pdbx_strand_id
1 'polypeptide(L)'
;NTYTVEVPYTYYICNVKLENFDLSHLPIYILTEEQMGFYAAYMQTLGNRPDLFPNGSYPHASTPKEPTYYEIPPEALKDEAFAAMIAEAEKYVGYPYVWGGSSPSTSFDCSGFISWVINHSGWNVGRQTAQGLYNICTPVSPEQAKPGDLVFFVGTYDTAGMSHVGLY
;
A
#
# COMPACT_ATOMS: atom_id res chain seq x y z
N ASN A 1 29.32 29.21 -64.60
CA ASN A 1 29.89 28.28 -63.63
C ASN A 1 28.86 27.98 -62.56
N THR A 2 28.34 26.77 -62.54
CA THR A 2 27.51 26.25 -61.46
C THR A 2 28.42 25.60 -60.45
N TYR A 3 28.22 25.91 -59.16
CA TYR A 3 28.92 25.24 -58.07
C TYR A 3 27.86 24.65 -57.12
N THR A 4 28.16 23.48 -56.60
CA THR A 4 27.34 22.82 -55.58
C THR A 4 27.84 23.21 -54.24
N VAL A 5 26.94 23.67 -53.36
CA VAL A 5 27.22 23.98 -51.96
C VAL A 5 26.56 22.89 -51.13
N GLU A 6 27.35 22.13 -50.37
CA GLU A 6 26.82 21.23 -49.35
C GLU A 6 26.50 22.03 -48.10
N VAL A 7 25.22 22.07 -47.73
CA VAL A 7 24.77 22.70 -46.51
C VAL A 7 24.46 21.56 -45.50
N PRO A 8 25.25 21.41 -44.43
CA PRO A 8 24.97 20.45 -43.41
C PRO A 8 23.67 20.84 -42.68
N TYR A 9 22.73 19.91 -42.59
CA TYR A 9 21.53 20.09 -41.80
C TYR A 9 21.33 18.93 -40.88
N THR A 10 20.78 19.18 -39.69
CA THR A 10 20.41 18.18 -38.72
C THR A 10 18.92 17.90 -38.80
N TYR A 11 18.55 16.67 -38.91
CA TYR A 11 17.15 16.29 -38.84
C TYR A 11 16.96 15.28 -37.72
N TYR A 12 15.78 15.28 -37.15
CA TYR A 12 15.37 14.35 -36.12
C TYR A 12 14.35 13.38 -36.70
N ILE A 13 14.60 12.08 -36.48
CA ILE A 13 13.63 11.05 -36.81
C ILE A 13 12.90 10.69 -35.53
N CYS A 14 11.62 10.96 -35.48
CA CYS A 14 10.75 10.54 -34.40
C CYS A 14 10.05 9.25 -34.82
N ASN A 15 10.39 8.15 -34.17
CA ASN A 15 9.67 6.89 -34.33
C ASN A 15 8.54 6.86 -33.31
N VAL A 16 7.30 6.93 -33.78
CA VAL A 16 6.11 6.85 -32.93
C VAL A 16 5.60 5.42 -33.01
N LYS A 17 5.61 4.73 -31.85
CA LYS A 17 4.98 3.43 -31.69
C LYS A 17 3.68 3.63 -30.91
N LEU A 18 2.57 3.25 -31.52
CA LEU A 18 1.29 3.23 -30.85
C LEU A 18 1.08 1.85 -30.21
N GLU A 19 1.00 1.83 -28.90
CA GLU A 19 0.64 0.64 -28.13
C GLU A 19 -0.70 0.86 -27.44
N ASN A 20 -1.56 -0.12 -27.54
CA ASN A 20 -2.81 -0.13 -26.80
C ASN A 20 -2.58 -0.88 -25.49
N PHE A 21 -2.60 -0.17 -24.39
CA PHE A 21 -2.43 -0.73 -23.06
C PHE A 21 -3.53 -0.19 -22.11
N ASP A 22 -3.85 -0.95 -21.09
CA ASP A 22 -4.79 -0.52 -20.07
C ASP A 22 -4.16 0.47 -19.06
N LEU A 23 -4.98 1.00 -18.17
CA LEU A 23 -4.54 1.99 -17.17
C LEU A 23 -3.45 1.45 -16.22
N SER A 24 -3.31 0.13 -16.10
CA SER A 24 -2.29 -0.47 -15.24
C SER A 24 -0.87 -0.21 -15.73
N HIS A 25 -0.70 0.04 -17.01
CA HIS A 25 0.60 0.30 -17.63
C HIS A 25 1.01 1.78 -17.59
N LEU A 26 0.04 2.68 -17.41
CA LEU A 26 0.28 4.11 -17.45
C LEU A 26 1.37 4.59 -16.47
N PRO A 27 1.41 4.12 -15.21
CA PRO A 27 2.43 4.54 -14.25
C PRO A 27 3.86 4.32 -14.71
N ILE A 28 4.15 3.28 -15.47
CA ILE A 28 5.51 2.98 -15.97
C ILE A 28 6.05 4.09 -16.85
N TYR A 29 5.17 4.78 -17.57
CA TYR A 29 5.55 5.80 -18.54
C TYR A 29 5.59 7.22 -17.97
N ILE A 30 4.95 7.45 -16.82
CA ILE A 30 4.81 8.79 -16.24
C ILE A 30 5.48 8.95 -14.88
N LEU A 31 5.76 7.88 -14.16
CA LEU A 31 6.36 7.94 -12.84
C LEU A 31 7.89 7.82 -12.92
N THR A 32 8.57 8.51 -12.02
CA THR A 32 10.01 8.30 -11.79
C THR A 32 10.24 6.96 -11.10
N GLU A 33 11.48 6.48 -11.07
CA GLU A 33 11.84 5.23 -10.38
C GLU A 33 11.45 5.25 -8.90
N GLU A 34 11.69 6.38 -8.22
CA GLU A 34 11.28 6.57 -6.82
C GLU A 34 9.76 6.51 -6.66
N GLN A 35 9.02 7.21 -7.52
CA GLN A 35 7.56 7.19 -7.52
C GLN A 35 7.00 5.80 -7.86
N MET A 36 7.68 5.03 -8.71
CA MET A 36 7.32 3.64 -8.98
C MET A 36 7.46 2.76 -7.74
N GLY A 37 8.46 3.00 -6.89
CA GLY A 37 8.59 2.33 -5.60
C GLY A 37 7.38 2.60 -4.69
N PHE A 38 6.96 3.86 -4.57
CA PHE A 38 5.76 4.23 -3.82
C PHE A 38 4.48 3.66 -4.44
N TYR A 39 4.37 3.70 -5.76
CA TYR A 39 3.24 3.11 -6.47
C TYR A 39 3.13 1.60 -6.22
N ALA A 40 4.25 0.88 -6.28
CA ALA A 40 4.28 -0.55 -6.00
C ALA A 40 3.87 -0.87 -4.55
N ALA A 41 4.36 -0.10 -3.58
CA ALA A 41 3.96 -0.23 -2.17
C ALA A 41 2.46 0.09 -1.99
N TYR A 42 1.99 1.15 -2.63
CA TYR A 42 0.58 1.53 -2.64
C TYR A 42 -0.32 0.43 -3.22
N MET A 43 0.07 -0.15 -4.36
CA MET A 43 -0.68 -1.24 -4.99
C MET A 43 -0.68 -2.52 -4.15
N GLN A 44 0.36 -2.77 -3.37
CA GLN A 44 0.40 -3.89 -2.44
C GLN A 44 -0.52 -3.69 -1.23
N THR A 45 -0.64 -2.46 -0.74
CA THR A 45 -1.42 -2.13 0.46
C THR A 45 -2.88 -1.83 0.18
N LEU A 46 -3.17 -1.22 -0.96
CA LEU A 46 -4.53 -0.91 -1.43
C LEU A 46 -5.05 -1.92 -2.46
N GLY A 47 -4.26 -2.85 -2.77
CA GLY A 47 -4.18 -4.04 -3.57
C GLY A 47 -5.34 -4.48 -4.37
N ASN A 48 -6.45 -3.82 -4.53
CA ASN A 48 -7.42 -4.38 -5.45
C ASN A 48 -8.58 -3.46 -5.79
N ARG A 49 -8.33 -2.77 -6.82
CA ARG A 49 -9.38 -2.29 -7.70
C ARG A 49 -9.30 -3.12 -9.00
N PRO A 50 -9.75 -4.39 -9.01
CA PRO A 50 -9.76 -5.22 -10.21
C PRO A 50 -10.64 -4.61 -11.31
N ASP A 51 -11.57 -3.75 -10.94
CA ASP A 51 -12.36 -2.92 -11.85
C ASP A 51 -11.51 -1.89 -12.61
N LEU A 52 -10.41 -1.40 -12.03
CA LEU A 52 -9.45 -0.49 -12.69
C LEU A 52 -8.32 -1.25 -13.38
N PHE A 53 -8.04 -2.49 -12.98
CA PHE A 53 -6.92 -3.31 -13.45
C PHE A 53 -7.39 -4.74 -13.77
N PRO A 54 -8.26 -4.90 -14.77
CA PRO A 54 -8.95 -6.17 -15.04
C PRO A 54 -8.04 -7.33 -15.39
N ASN A 55 -6.80 -7.06 -15.80
CA ASN A 55 -5.89 -8.11 -16.25
C ASN A 55 -4.89 -8.58 -15.17
N GLY A 56 -4.91 -8.01 -13.96
CA GLY A 56 -4.11 -8.48 -12.83
C GLY A 56 -2.58 -8.46 -13.02
N SER A 57 -2.11 -8.01 -14.17
CA SER A 57 -0.69 -7.97 -14.53
C SER A 57 -0.19 -6.54 -14.39
N TYR A 58 0.40 -6.24 -13.26
CA TYR A 58 1.19 -5.04 -13.12
C TYR A 58 2.58 -5.32 -13.70
N PRO A 59 3.06 -4.58 -14.69
CA PRO A 59 4.32 -4.87 -15.39
C PRO A 59 5.56 -4.92 -14.50
N HIS A 60 5.46 -4.39 -13.29
CA HIS A 60 6.50 -4.43 -12.26
C HIS A 60 5.97 -4.82 -10.87
N ALA A 61 4.69 -5.18 -10.75
CA ALA A 61 4.29 -5.88 -9.56
C ALA A 61 5.05 -7.21 -9.61
N SER A 62 6.01 -7.37 -8.74
CA SER A 62 6.46 -8.70 -8.37
C SER A 62 5.18 -9.52 -8.18
N THR A 63 5.07 -10.66 -8.88
CA THR A 63 4.07 -11.69 -8.55
C THR A 63 3.89 -11.69 -7.03
N PRO A 64 2.65 -11.79 -6.52
CA PRO A 64 2.46 -11.86 -5.08
C PRO A 64 3.46 -12.88 -4.57
N LYS A 65 4.54 -12.41 -3.95
CA LYS A 65 5.39 -13.30 -3.20
C LYS A 65 4.46 -13.93 -2.18
N GLU A 66 4.59 -15.23 -2.01
CA GLU A 66 4.12 -15.90 -0.80
C GLU A 66 4.29 -14.92 0.36
N PRO A 67 3.26 -14.72 1.20
CA PRO A 67 3.33 -13.77 2.30
C PRO A 67 4.67 -13.92 2.99
N THR A 68 5.46 -12.86 3.02
CA THR A 68 6.75 -12.92 3.69
C THR A 68 6.47 -12.90 5.18
N TYR A 69 6.58 -14.05 5.81
CA TYR A 69 6.50 -14.15 7.26
C TYR A 69 7.82 -13.59 7.83
N TYR A 70 7.72 -12.53 8.59
CA TYR A 70 8.81 -12.04 9.41
C TYR A 70 8.75 -12.74 10.75
N GLU A 71 9.90 -13.21 11.22
CA GLU A 71 10.00 -13.76 12.57
C GLU A 71 9.81 -12.62 13.58
N ILE A 72 8.79 -12.74 14.41
CA ILE A 72 8.51 -11.75 15.45
C ILE A 72 9.49 -12.01 16.59
N PRO A 73 10.24 -10.99 17.05
CA PRO A 73 11.18 -11.17 18.15
C PRO A 73 10.47 -11.73 19.40
N PRO A 74 10.99 -12.81 20.01
CA PRO A 74 10.34 -13.44 21.17
C PRO A 74 10.13 -12.49 22.36
N GLU A 75 10.98 -11.47 22.49
CA GLU A 75 10.83 -10.43 23.51
C GLU A 75 9.60 -9.56 23.30
N ALA A 76 9.19 -9.31 22.07
CA ALA A 76 7.98 -8.56 21.77
C ALA A 76 6.73 -9.33 22.20
N LEU A 77 6.74 -10.65 22.07
CA LEU A 77 5.64 -11.52 22.48
C LEU A 77 5.46 -11.66 24.00
N LYS A 78 6.38 -11.08 24.80
CA LYS A 78 6.20 -11.00 26.27
C LYS A 78 5.16 -9.96 26.67
N ASP A 79 4.87 -9.00 25.82
CA ASP A 79 3.71 -8.12 25.98
C ASP A 79 2.46 -8.91 25.57
N GLU A 80 1.65 -9.28 26.56
CA GLU A 80 0.45 -10.10 26.37
C GLU A 80 -0.55 -9.42 25.43
N ALA A 81 -0.61 -8.10 25.46
CA ALA A 81 -1.49 -7.29 24.62
C ALA A 81 -1.06 -7.37 23.15
N PHE A 82 0.22 -7.17 22.89
CA PHE A 82 0.78 -7.32 21.55
C PHE A 82 0.66 -8.77 21.05
N ALA A 83 0.99 -9.74 21.90
CA ALA A 83 0.86 -11.16 21.55
C ALA A 83 -0.57 -11.54 21.13
N ALA A 84 -1.58 -11.02 21.85
CA ALA A 84 -2.98 -11.23 21.49
C ALA A 84 -3.35 -10.58 20.15
N MET A 85 -2.87 -9.37 19.90
CA MET A 85 -3.10 -8.65 18.64
C MET A 85 -2.47 -9.37 17.45
N ILE A 86 -1.22 -9.83 17.58
CA ILE A 86 -0.54 -10.57 16.52
C ILE A 86 -1.20 -11.90 16.25
N ALA A 87 -1.54 -12.65 17.30
CA ALA A 87 -2.23 -13.92 17.15
C ALA A 87 -3.60 -13.81 16.47
N GLU A 88 -4.29 -12.69 16.67
CA GLU A 88 -5.53 -12.38 15.93
C GLU A 88 -5.22 -12.00 14.48
N ALA A 89 -4.24 -11.12 14.27
CA ALA A 89 -3.86 -10.60 12.96
C ALA A 89 -3.39 -11.70 12.00
N GLU A 90 -2.60 -12.64 12.47
CA GLU A 90 -2.04 -13.74 11.68
C GLU A 90 -3.11 -14.64 11.03
N LYS A 91 -4.30 -14.72 11.61
CA LYS A 91 -5.41 -15.50 11.05
C LYS A 91 -5.85 -15.02 9.67
N TYR A 92 -5.55 -13.79 9.33
CA TYR A 92 -6.01 -13.12 8.11
C TYR A 92 -4.88 -12.82 7.12
N VAL A 93 -3.69 -13.36 7.35
CA VAL A 93 -2.58 -13.25 6.39
C VAL A 93 -2.99 -13.88 5.06
N GLY A 94 -2.77 -13.13 3.96
CA GLY A 94 -3.18 -13.55 2.62
C GLY A 94 -4.62 -13.17 2.23
N TYR A 95 -5.41 -12.59 3.12
CA TYR A 95 -6.71 -12.03 2.76
C TYR A 95 -6.52 -10.86 1.79
N PRO A 96 -7.35 -10.76 0.74
CA PRO A 96 -7.27 -9.64 -0.18
C PRO A 96 -7.67 -8.33 0.52
N TYR A 97 -7.02 -7.23 0.13
CA TYR A 97 -7.46 -5.91 0.57
C TYR A 97 -8.78 -5.55 -0.12
N VAL A 98 -9.78 -5.17 0.63
CA VAL A 98 -11.08 -4.72 0.11
C VAL A 98 -11.46 -3.40 0.73
N TRP A 99 -11.61 -2.37 -0.08
CA TRP A 99 -12.00 -1.04 0.39
C TRP A 99 -13.34 -1.08 1.14
N GLY A 100 -13.33 -0.55 2.37
CA GLY A 100 -14.49 -0.59 3.28
C GLY A 100 -14.71 -1.93 3.97
N GLY A 101 -13.92 -2.95 3.63
CA GLY A 101 -13.97 -4.26 4.29
C GLY A 101 -13.56 -4.17 5.76
N SER A 102 -14.21 -4.94 6.63
CA SER A 102 -14.05 -4.82 8.07
C SER A 102 -14.29 -6.10 8.85
N SER A 103 -14.40 -7.23 8.18
CA SER A 103 -14.64 -8.54 8.79
C SER A 103 -14.09 -9.67 7.91
N PRO A 104 -13.89 -10.87 8.44
CA PRO A 104 -13.47 -12.02 7.62
C PRO A 104 -14.38 -12.31 6.43
N SER A 105 -15.66 -12.01 6.53
CA SER A 105 -16.62 -12.25 5.44
C SER A 105 -16.57 -11.21 4.32
N THR A 106 -16.07 -10.02 4.62
CA THR A 106 -15.94 -8.91 3.65
C THR A 106 -14.50 -8.69 3.22
N SER A 107 -13.55 -9.42 3.81
CA SER A 107 -12.14 -9.04 3.86
C SER A 107 -11.96 -7.66 4.54
N PHE A 108 -10.82 -7.02 4.40
CA PHE A 108 -10.44 -5.86 5.19
C PHE A 108 -9.86 -4.73 4.34
N ASP A 109 -10.15 -3.49 4.72
CA ASP A 109 -9.27 -2.35 4.47
C ASP A 109 -8.30 -2.16 5.65
N CYS A 110 -7.37 -1.19 5.56
CA CYS A 110 -6.38 -0.93 6.59
C CYS A 110 -7.01 -0.70 7.97
N SER A 111 -7.95 0.20 8.06
CA SER A 111 -8.60 0.59 9.31
C SER A 111 -9.63 -0.44 9.78
N GLY A 112 -10.25 -1.16 8.86
CA GLY A 112 -11.13 -2.29 9.17
C GLY A 112 -10.38 -3.43 9.81
N PHE A 113 -9.22 -3.78 9.26
CA PHE A 113 -8.33 -4.79 9.80
C PHE A 113 -7.86 -4.43 11.23
N ILE A 114 -7.30 -3.23 11.39
CA ILE A 114 -6.83 -2.78 12.71
C ILE A 114 -7.96 -2.70 13.73
N SER A 115 -9.12 -2.17 13.35
CA SER A 115 -10.29 -2.16 14.25
C SER A 115 -10.73 -3.57 14.65
N TRP A 116 -10.73 -4.50 13.69
CA TRP A 116 -11.05 -5.91 13.94
C TRP A 116 -10.09 -6.54 14.93
N VAL A 117 -8.79 -6.43 14.66
CA VAL A 117 -7.73 -6.98 15.51
C VAL A 117 -7.85 -6.45 16.94
N ILE A 118 -7.96 -5.14 17.12
CA ILE A 118 -8.10 -4.51 18.43
C ILE A 118 -9.35 -5.04 19.15
N ASN A 119 -10.50 -5.07 18.47
CA ASN A 119 -11.76 -5.51 19.09
C ASN A 119 -11.76 -7.00 19.48
N HIS A 120 -10.92 -7.83 18.85
CA HIS A 120 -10.80 -9.26 19.15
C HIS A 120 -9.59 -9.59 20.03
N SER A 121 -8.86 -8.58 20.51
CA SER A 121 -7.68 -8.74 21.37
C SER A 121 -7.86 -8.12 22.76
N GLY A 122 -9.10 -7.94 23.19
CA GLY A 122 -9.43 -7.50 24.55
C GLY A 122 -9.88 -6.04 24.67
N TRP A 123 -9.93 -5.27 23.58
CA TRP A 123 -10.47 -3.90 23.57
C TRP A 123 -11.72 -3.79 22.71
N ASN A 124 -12.41 -2.68 22.82
CA ASN A 124 -13.56 -2.35 22.01
C ASN A 124 -13.48 -0.89 21.56
N VAL A 125 -13.02 -0.71 20.33
CA VAL A 125 -12.94 0.60 19.67
C VAL A 125 -14.04 0.77 18.60
N GLY A 126 -14.82 -0.28 18.35
CA GLY A 126 -15.79 -0.32 17.25
C GLY A 126 -15.11 -0.31 15.88
N ARG A 127 -15.88 -0.06 14.81
CA ARG A 127 -15.33 0.14 13.46
C ARG A 127 -14.89 1.60 13.31
N GLN A 128 -13.62 1.83 13.12
CA GLN A 128 -13.01 3.16 12.94
C GLN A 128 -12.44 3.33 11.53
N THR A 129 -12.34 4.57 11.08
CA THR A 129 -11.47 4.96 9.97
C THR A 129 -10.03 5.12 10.47
N ALA A 130 -9.05 5.29 9.57
CA ALA A 130 -7.67 5.61 9.96
C ALA A 130 -7.62 6.90 10.81
N GLN A 131 -8.37 7.94 10.40
CA GLN A 131 -8.48 9.17 11.18
C GLN A 131 -9.19 8.95 12.52
N GLY A 132 -10.20 8.10 12.57
CA GLY A 132 -10.92 7.75 13.81
C GLY A 132 -10.00 7.05 14.81
N LEU A 133 -9.19 6.09 14.36
CA LEU A 133 -8.17 5.45 15.20
C LEU A 133 -7.13 6.45 15.70
N TYR A 134 -6.63 7.32 14.82
CA TYR A 134 -5.68 8.37 15.21
C TYR A 134 -6.24 9.27 16.33
N ASN A 135 -7.51 9.66 16.23
CA ASN A 135 -8.14 10.57 17.20
C ASN A 135 -8.29 9.97 18.61
N ILE A 136 -8.27 8.65 18.73
CA ILE A 136 -8.37 7.96 20.03
C ILE A 136 -7.01 7.46 20.56
N CYS A 137 -5.94 7.59 19.76
CA CYS A 137 -4.58 7.25 20.17
C CYS A 137 -3.89 8.42 20.84
N THR A 138 -2.92 8.11 21.71
CA THR A 138 -1.98 9.10 22.27
C THR A 138 -0.71 9.05 21.40
N PRO A 139 -0.29 10.19 20.81
CA PRO A 139 0.94 10.24 20.03
C PRO A 139 2.16 9.93 20.90
N VAL A 140 3.08 9.14 20.35
CA VAL A 140 4.39 8.85 20.94
C VAL A 140 5.49 9.25 19.96
N SER A 141 6.70 9.50 20.45
CA SER A 141 7.83 9.76 19.56
C SER A 141 8.34 8.44 18.93
N PRO A 142 9.02 8.50 17.77
CA PRO A 142 9.56 7.30 17.15
C PRO A 142 10.47 6.47 18.06
N GLU A 143 11.20 7.15 18.96
CA GLU A 143 12.12 6.50 19.91
C GLU A 143 11.38 5.76 21.04
N GLN A 144 10.12 6.08 21.24
CA GLN A 144 9.25 5.48 22.26
C GLN A 144 8.30 4.43 21.64
N ALA A 145 8.28 4.34 20.30
CA ALA A 145 7.44 3.38 19.62
C ALA A 145 7.83 1.95 19.98
N LYS A 146 6.84 1.12 20.18
CA LYS A 146 7.00 -0.29 20.56
C LYS A 146 6.03 -1.16 19.80
N PRO A 147 6.30 -2.46 19.69
CA PRO A 147 5.37 -3.43 19.11
C PRO A 147 3.96 -3.29 19.70
N GLY A 148 2.96 -3.20 18.84
CA GLY A 148 1.57 -2.98 19.22
C GLY A 148 1.09 -1.54 19.09
N ASP A 149 1.97 -0.57 18.94
CA ASP A 149 1.59 0.80 18.61
C ASP A 149 1.05 0.88 17.15
N LEU A 150 0.28 1.92 16.87
CA LEU A 150 -0.24 2.14 15.52
C LEU A 150 0.60 3.17 14.78
N VAL A 151 0.89 2.86 13.52
CA VAL A 151 1.56 3.77 12.58
C VAL A 151 0.53 4.36 11.64
N PHE A 152 0.53 5.68 11.49
CA PHE A 152 -0.43 6.40 10.65
C PHE A 152 0.27 7.12 9.51
N PHE A 153 -0.41 7.16 8.36
CA PHE A 153 0.10 7.79 7.15
C PHE A 153 -0.90 8.79 6.61
N VAL A 154 -0.39 9.85 6.00
CA VAL A 154 -1.17 10.86 5.28
C VAL A 154 -0.87 10.78 3.78
N GLY A 155 -1.82 11.18 2.94
CA GLY A 155 -1.58 11.33 1.51
C GLY A 155 -1.41 10.02 0.73
N THR A 156 -1.80 8.87 1.28
CA THR A 156 -1.80 7.60 0.53
C THR A 156 -2.93 7.55 -0.51
N TYR A 157 -3.94 8.37 -0.37
CA TYR A 157 -4.98 8.66 -1.36
C TYR A 157 -5.57 10.05 -1.04
N ASP A 158 -6.38 10.59 -1.95
CA ASP A 158 -6.96 11.94 -1.82
C ASP A 158 -8.03 11.96 -0.73
N THR A 159 -7.60 12.28 0.48
CA THR A 159 -8.44 12.48 1.67
C THR A 159 -7.74 13.40 2.66
N ALA A 160 -8.53 14.12 3.44
CA ALA A 160 -8.01 14.93 4.53
C ALA A 160 -7.65 14.05 5.75
N GLY A 161 -6.52 14.35 6.39
CA GLY A 161 -6.08 13.66 7.61
C GLY A 161 -5.40 12.31 7.34
N MET A 162 -5.57 11.37 8.29
CA MET A 162 -4.93 10.06 8.20
C MET A 162 -5.62 9.20 7.14
N SER A 163 -4.86 8.79 6.15
CA SER A 163 -5.34 8.02 5.00
C SER A 163 -5.04 6.53 5.10
N HIS A 164 -4.09 6.13 5.95
CA HIS A 164 -3.73 4.73 6.17
C HIS A 164 -3.28 4.49 7.59
N VAL A 165 -3.38 3.25 8.05
CA VAL A 165 -2.96 2.80 9.37
C VAL A 165 -2.37 1.40 9.30
N GLY A 166 -1.33 1.15 10.08
CA GLY A 166 -0.70 -0.15 10.28
C GLY A 166 -0.42 -0.42 11.75
N LEU A 167 -0.11 -1.67 12.06
CA LEU A 167 0.40 -2.12 13.36
C LEU A 167 1.93 -2.12 13.30
N TYR A 168 2.58 -1.52 14.30
CA TYR A 168 4.04 -1.49 14.44
C TYR A 168 4.55 -2.77 15.07
#